data_28d44551c6fb17397470c830552b8cff
#
_entry.id   28d44551c6fb17397470c830552b8cff
#
_cell.length_a   1.000
_cell.length_b   1.000
_cell.length_c   1.000
_cell.angle_alpha   90.00
_cell.angle_beta   90.00
_cell.angle_gamma   90.00
#
_symmetry.space_group_name_H-M   'P 1'
#
loop_
_entity.id
_entity.type
_entity.pdbx_description
1 polymer ?
#
loop_
_entity_poly.entity_id
_entity_poly.type
_entity_poly.pdbx_seq_one_letter_code
_entity_poly.pdbx_strand_id
1 'polypeptide(L)'
;MSYSSLYAWDNLWSAYRKAAKGKRGHQPAATFEHQVADQLVRLQAELQQKIYTPGGYHHFYIHEPKRRKISAAPFRDRVVHHALCNLIEPIFDARFIPDSYANRVGKGTHAAVDRLQAFARQYRYVLRMDIVKHFPSLDHAVLTAEIARVVRDPDLLWLIEQILASGVNVLKDEYAMVYFPGDDLFAINRPRGLPIGNLTSQFWSNVYMNPFDWFVKRELGCSAYLRYVDDFALFS
;
A
#
# COMPACT_ATOMS: atom_id res chain seq x y z
N MET A 1 -7.81 -2.18 18.53
CA MET A 1 -6.80 -2.85 17.69
C MET A 1 -5.53 -2.95 18.52
N SER A 2 -5.00 -4.12 18.73
CA SER A 2 -3.80 -4.32 19.53
C SER A 2 -2.73 -5.05 18.72
N TYR A 3 -1.47 -4.75 19.01
CA TYR A 3 -0.33 -5.44 18.40
C TYR A 3 -0.36 -6.95 18.65
N SER A 4 -0.85 -7.39 19.80
CA SER A 4 -1.01 -8.83 20.11
C SER A 4 -1.91 -9.56 19.11
N SER A 5 -2.93 -8.90 18.56
CA SER A 5 -3.78 -9.47 17.51
C SER A 5 -3.03 -9.70 16.21
N LEU A 6 -1.94 -8.96 15.96
CA LEU A 6 -1.13 -9.10 14.73
C LEU A 6 -0.49 -10.48 14.66
N TYR A 7 0.19 -10.88 15.75
CA TYR A 7 0.91 -12.14 15.81
C TYR A 7 0.08 -13.30 16.41
N ALA A 8 -1.23 -13.08 16.64
CA ALA A 8 -2.13 -14.17 17.00
C ALA A 8 -2.10 -15.26 15.91
N TRP A 9 -2.11 -16.53 16.33
CA TRP A 9 -1.99 -17.67 15.43
C TRP A 9 -3.02 -17.62 14.30
N ASP A 10 -4.28 -17.34 14.62
CA ASP A 10 -5.36 -17.29 13.64
C ASP A 10 -5.14 -16.21 12.58
N ASN A 11 -4.59 -15.05 12.99
CA ASN A 11 -4.26 -13.99 12.05
C ASN A 11 -3.07 -14.36 11.16
N LEU A 12 -1.99 -14.93 11.71
CA LEU A 12 -0.84 -15.39 10.94
C LEU A 12 -1.21 -16.52 9.98
N TRP A 13 -2.04 -17.45 10.41
CA TRP A 13 -2.55 -18.53 9.56
C TRP A 13 -3.41 -17.99 8.41
N SER A 14 -4.33 -17.08 8.71
CA SER A 14 -5.13 -16.39 7.70
C SER A 14 -4.26 -15.60 6.71
N ALA A 15 -3.26 -14.89 7.22
CA ALA A 15 -2.30 -14.13 6.43
C ALA A 15 -1.49 -15.02 5.49
N TYR A 16 -0.97 -16.15 6.00
CA TYR A 16 -0.30 -17.15 5.18
C TYR A 16 -1.21 -17.64 4.03
N ARG A 17 -2.44 -18.04 4.34
CA ARG A 17 -3.39 -18.51 3.32
C ARG A 17 -3.66 -17.45 2.23
N LYS A 18 -3.78 -16.19 2.61
CA LYS A 18 -3.92 -15.07 1.68
C LYS A 18 -2.66 -14.87 0.84
N ALA A 19 -1.48 -14.88 1.46
CA ALA A 19 -0.20 -14.75 0.76
C ALA A 19 0.07 -15.88 -0.24
N ALA A 20 -0.33 -17.12 0.10
CA ALA A 20 -0.17 -18.31 -0.73
C ALA A 20 -1.18 -18.43 -1.87
N LYS A 21 -2.29 -17.68 -1.83
CA LYS A 21 -3.36 -17.77 -2.84
C LYS A 21 -2.81 -17.49 -4.23
N GLY A 22 -2.95 -18.48 -5.14
CA GLY A 22 -2.46 -18.41 -6.51
C GLY A 22 -0.93 -18.46 -6.66
N LYS A 23 -0.18 -18.77 -5.58
CA LYS A 23 1.30 -18.77 -5.60
C LYS A 23 1.95 -20.05 -5.07
N ARG A 24 1.17 -21.07 -4.71
CA ARG A 24 1.71 -22.33 -4.16
C ARG A 24 2.68 -23.07 -5.08
N GLY A 25 2.53 -22.93 -6.40
CA GLY A 25 3.46 -23.50 -7.38
C GLY A 25 4.80 -22.75 -7.52
N HIS A 26 4.98 -21.60 -6.88
CA HIS A 26 6.24 -20.86 -6.90
C HIS A 26 7.15 -21.29 -5.75
N GLN A 27 8.42 -21.53 -6.06
CA GLN A 27 9.42 -22.06 -5.12
C GLN A 27 9.43 -21.35 -3.74
N PRO A 28 9.41 -20.02 -3.61
CA PRO A 28 9.43 -19.37 -2.29
C PRO A 28 8.20 -19.68 -1.43
N ALA A 29 7.02 -19.81 -2.06
CA ALA A 29 5.80 -20.18 -1.36
C ALA A 29 5.79 -21.66 -0.97
N ALA A 30 6.21 -22.55 -1.87
CA ALA A 30 6.30 -23.98 -1.62
C ALA A 30 7.32 -24.32 -0.51
N THR A 31 8.48 -23.66 -0.49
CA THR A 31 9.48 -23.82 0.57
C THR A 31 8.93 -23.39 1.93
N PHE A 32 8.20 -22.29 1.99
CA PHE A 32 7.54 -21.85 3.23
C PHE A 32 6.44 -22.83 3.67
N GLU A 33 5.65 -23.31 2.72
CA GLU A 33 4.53 -24.25 2.95
C GLU A 33 5.01 -25.60 3.49
N HIS A 34 6.18 -26.08 3.07
CA HIS A 34 6.76 -27.36 3.52
C HIS A 34 6.97 -27.40 5.06
N GLN A 35 7.27 -26.26 5.69
CA GLN A 35 7.47 -26.12 7.13
C GLN A 35 6.57 -25.02 7.71
N VAL A 36 5.34 -24.90 7.23
CA VAL A 36 4.49 -23.75 7.52
C VAL A 36 4.27 -23.52 9.02
N ALA A 37 4.08 -24.58 9.80
CA ALA A 37 3.86 -24.47 11.26
C ALA A 37 5.09 -23.88 11.95
N ASP A 38 6.27 -24.42 11.68
CA ASP A 38 7.54 -23.92 12.25
C ASP A 38 7.85 -22.49 11.82
N GLN A 39 7.62 -22.19 10.55
CA GLN A 39 7.82 -20.83 10.00
C GLN A 39 6.88 -19.82 10.68
N LEU A 40 5.62 -20.16 10.89
CA LEU A 40 4.66 -19.28 11.57
C LEU A 40 4.97 -19.11 13.05
N VAL A 41 5.38 -20.19 13.75
CA VAL A 41 5.80 -20.12 15.17
C VAL A 41 7.03 -19.22 15.33
N ARG A 42 8.04 -19.36 14.46
CA ARG A 42 9.21 -18.48 14.46
C ARG A 42 8.81 -17.04 14.20
N LEU A 43 7.98 -16.80 13.19
CA LEU A 43 7.51 -15.45 12.86
C LEU A 43 6.70 -14.82 13.99
N GLN A 44 5.85 -15.62 14.67
CA GLN A 44 5.12 -15.20 15.86
C GLN A 44 6.08 -14.76 16.97
N ALA A 45 7.09 -15.56 17.27
CA ALA A 45 8.09 -15.24 18.32
C ALA A 45 8.88 -13.96 17.97
N GLU A 46 9.31 -13.80 16.72
CA GLU A 46 10.04 -12.61 16.28
C GLU A 46 9.19 -11.33 16.37
N LEU A 47 7.91 -11.41 15.99
CA LEU A 47 6.98 -10.28 16.12
C LEU A 47 6.70 -9.97 17.58
N GLN A 48 6.44 -10.98 18.41
CA GLN A 48 6.19 -10.83 19.84
C GLN A 48 7.37 -10.16 20.56
N GLN A 49 8.61 -10.55 20.21
CA GLN A 49 9.83 -10.01 20.81
C GLN A 49 10.29 -8.71 20.15
N LYS A 50 9.62 -8.25 19.10
CA LYS A 50 9.99 -7.08 18.29
C LYS A 50 11.40 -7.14 17.68
N ILE A 51 11.84 -8.34 17.33
CA ILE A 51 13.12 -8.60 16.65
C ILE A 51 12.93 -8.91 15.16
N TYR A 52 11.68 -8.84 14.68
CA TYR A 52 11.37 -9.02 13.26
C TYR A 52 12.11 -7.97 12.42
N THR A 53 12.82 -8.46 11.41
CA THR A 53 13.50 -7.62 10.41
C THR A 53 13.04 -8.08 9.03
N PRO A 54 12.54 -7.16 8.18
CA PRO A 54 12.21 -7.47 6.79
C PRO A 54 13.45 -7.91 6.00
N GLY A 55 13.27 -8.89 5.12
CA GLY A 55 14.32 -9.35 4.20
C GLY A 55 14.45 -8.46 2.97
N GLY A 56 15.52 -8.71 2.18
CA GLY A 56 15.77 -7.98 0.95
C GLY A 56 14.75 -8.27 -0.15
N TYR A 57 14.43 -7.27 -0.97
CA TYR A 57 13.50 -7.39 -2.08
C TYR A 57 14.11 -8.16 -3.25
N HIS A 58 13.29 -8.99 -3.88
CA HIS A 58 13.60 -9.58 -5.18
C HIS A 58 13.10 -8.66 -6.30
N HIS A 59 14.00 -8.24 -7.19
CA HIS A 59 13.69 -7.30 -8.26
C HIS A 59 13.57 -8.00 -9.60
N PHE A 60 12.53 -7.64 -10.36
CA PHE A 60 12.37 -8.03 -11.77
C PHE A 60 11.57 -6.96 -12.52
N TYR A 61 11.63 -7.02 -13.86
CA TYR A 61 10.90 -6.09 -14.71
C TYR A 61 9.74 -6.77 -15.41
N ILE A 62 8.60 -6.10 -15.45
CA ILE A 62 7.50 -6.40 -16.37
C ILE A 62 7.53 -5.37 -17.50
N HIS A 63 7.15 -5.76 -18.71
CA HIS A 63 7.28 -4.90 -19.89
C HIS A 63 5.94 -4.48 -20.51
N GLU A 64 4.84 -5.07 -20.06
CA GLU A 64 3.50 -4.77 -20.59
C GLU A 64 2.60 -4.13 -19.53
N PRO A 65 1.87 -3.05 -19.89
CA PRO A 65 1.96 -2.20 -21.09
C PRO A 65 3.15 -1.24 -21.07
N LYS A 66 3.80 -1.07 -19.94
CA LYS A 66 5.00 -0.22 -19.73
C LYS A 66 6.02 -0.97 -18.89
N ARG A 67 7.30 -0.71 -19.13
CA ARG A 67 8.36 -1.25 -18.28
C ARG A 67 8.20 -0.75 -16.85
N ARG A 68 8.07 -1.68 -15.90
CA ARG A 68 7.95 -1.39 -14.47
C ARG A 68 8.89 -2.29 -13.67
N LYS A 69 9.65 -1.72 -12.76
CA LYS A 69 10.43 -2.45 -11.78
C LYS A 69 9.50 -2.97 -10.68
N ILE A 70 9.41 -4.28 -10.55
CA ILE A 70 8.69 -4.94 -9.45
C ILE A 70 9.72 -5.32 -8.39
N SER A 71 9.44 -4.96 -7.15
CA SER A 71 10.30 -5.23 -6.01
C SER A 71 9.49 -6.04 -4.99
N ALA A 72 9.55 -7.34 -5.15
CA ALA A 72 8.74 -8.27 -4.38
C ALA A 72 9.42 -8.62 -3.06
N ALA A 73 8.75 -8.43 -1.93
CA ALA A 73 9.22 -8.87 -0.63
C ALA A 73 9.33 -10.41 -0.57
N PRO A 74 10.24 -10.98 0.25
CA PRO A 74 10.28 -12.40 0.54
C PRO A 74 8.92 -12.95 0.97
N PHE A 75 8.66 -14.23 0.71
CA PHE A 75 7.33 -14.80 1.01
C PHE A 75 6.95 -14.67 2.50
N ARG A 76 7.92 -14.86 3.39
CA ARG A 76 7.78 -14.66 4.84
C ARG A 76 7.25 -13.24 5.17
N ASP A 77 7.83 -12.23 4.56
CA ASP A 77 7.44 -10.84 4.80
C ASP A 77 6.08 -10.52 4.20
N ARG A 78 5.71 -11.18 3.09
CA ARG A 78 4.34 -11.06 2.57
C ARG A 78 3.30 -11.60 3.55
N VAL A 79 3.64 -12.63 4.34
CA VAL A 79 2.77 -13.11 5.44
C VAL A 79 2.58 -11.99 6.48
N VAL A 80 3.66 -11.30 6.87
CA VAL A 80 3.58 -10.16 7.80
C VAL A 80 2.76 -9.01 7.20
N HIS A 81 2.96 -8.69 5.91
CA HIS A 81 2.16 -7.68 5.22
C HIS A 81 0.66 -8.01 5.26
N HIS A 82 0.30 -9.26 4.99
CA HIS A 82 -1.09 -9.71 5.09
C HIS A 82 -1.62 -9.68 6.52
N ALA A 83 -0.79 -10.06 7.51
CA ALA A 83 -1.19 -10.03 8.91
C ALA A 83 -1.48 -8.60 9.39
N LEU A 84 -0.64 -7.64 8.99
CA LEU A 84 -0.85 -6.22 9.26
C LEU A 84 -2.11 -5.70 8.55
N CYS A 85 -2.25 -5.93 7.25
CA CYS A 85 -3.39 -5.48 6.46
C CYS A 85 -4.71 -6.07 6.96
N ASN A 86 -4.74 -7.33 7.43
CA ASN A 86 -5.95 -7.92 8.02
C ASN A 86 -6.52 -7.07 9.16
N LEU A 87 -5.65 -6.41 9.93
CA LEU A 87 -6.06 -5.60 11.08
C LEU A 87 -6.42 -4.16 10.70
N ILE A 88 -5.60 -3.53 9.86
CA ILE A 88 -5.71 -2.08 9.65
C ILE A 88 -6.55 -1.72 8.42
N GLU A 89 -6.54 -2.54 7.36
CA GLU A 89 -7.23 -2.25 6.10
C GLU A 89 -8.74 -2.00 6.28
N PRO A 90 -9.51 -2.80 7.05
CA PRO A 90 -10.95 -2.56 7.23
C PRO A 90 -11.26 -1.20 7.85
N ILE A 91 -10.38 -0.70 8.73
CA ILE A 91 -10.55 0.57 9.43
C ILE A 91 -10.32 1.75 8.49
N PHE A 92 -9.33 1.63 7.60
CA PHE A 92 -9.05 2.65 6.60
C PHE A 92 -10.06 2.60 5.46
N ASP A 93 -10.47 1.41 5.02
CA ASP A 93 -11.44 1.25 3.93
C ASP A 93 -12.77 1.96 4.25
N ALA A 94 -13.21 1.92 5.50
CA ALA A 94 -14.38 2.66 5.98
C ALA A 94 -14.22 4.19 5.93
N ARG A 95 -13.00 4.70 5.78
CA ARG A 95 -12.69 6.14 5.72
C ARG A 95 -12.45 6.66 4.30
N PHE A 96 -12.23 5.76 3.35
CA PHE A 96 -12.03 6.12 1.95
C PHE A 96 -13.33 6.59 1.32
N ILE A 97 -13.22 7.50 0.36
CA ILE A 97 -14.37 7.91 -0.44
C ILE A 97 -14.99 6.70 -1.18
N PRO A 98 -16.30 6.70 -1.44
CA PRO A 98 -16.95 5.61 -2.19
C PRO A 98 -16.36 5.42 -3.59
N ASP A 99 -15.91 6.47 -4.24
CA ASP A 99 -15.43 6.48 -5.62
C ASP A 99 -13.90 6.32 -5.76
N SER A 100 -13.23 5.67 -4.78
CA SER A 100 -11.87 5.15 -4.87
C SER A 100 -11.93 3.64 -5.12
N TYR A 101 -11.30 3.14 -6.20
CA TYR A 101 -11.60 1.81 -6.73
C TYR A 101 -10.46 0.81 -6.70
N ALA A 102 -9.20 1.24 -6.76
CA ALA A 102 -8.07 0.33 -6.81
C ALA A 102 -7.76 -0.31 -5.47
N ASN A 103 -7.39 -1.59 -5.50
CA ASN A 103 -6.90 -2.35 -4.33
C ASN A 103 -7.87 -2.34 -3.13
N ARG A 104 -9.16 -2.39 -3.41
CA ARG A 104 -10.24 -2.44 -2.40
C ARG A 104 -11.16 -3.62 -2.68
N VAL A 105 -11.61 -4.30 -1.61
CA VAL A 105 -12.55 -5.42 -1.71
C VAL A 105 -13.90 -4.93 -2.26
N GLY A 106 -14.46 -5.65 -3.23
CA GLY A 106 -15.74 -5.30 -3.85
C GLY A 106 -15.68 -4.12 -4.84
N LYS A 107 -14.48 -3.58 -5.09
CA LYS A 107 -14.21 -2.51 -6.06
C LYS A 107 -13.48 -3.10 -7.29
N GLY A 108 -12.54 -2.42 -7.86
CA GLY A 108 -11.72 -2.89 -8.98
C GLY A 108 -12.04 -2.21 -10.30
N THR A 109 -11.40 -2.67 -11.38
CA THR A 109 -11.40 -1.98 -12.67
C THR A 109 -12.81 -1.88 -13.28
N HIS A 110 -13.59 -2.96 -13.26
CA HIS A 110 -14.93 -2.95 -13.85
C HIS A 110 -15.85 -1.95 -13.14
N ALA A 111 -15.90 -1.98 -11.82
CA ALA A 111 -16.70 -1.01 -11.05
C ALA A 111 -16.26 0.44 -11.27
N ALA A 112 -14.93 0.68 -11.44
CA ALA A 112 -14.41 2.00 -11.78
C ALA A 112 -14.89 2.46 -13.16
N VAL A 113 -14.84 1.57 -14.17
CA VAL A 113 -15.28 1.87 -15.54
C VAL A 113 -16.79 2.13 -15.58
N ASP A 114 -17.58 1.34 -14.89
CA ASP A 114 -19.04 1.54 -14.81
C ASP A 114 -19.36 2.90 -14.18
N ARG A 115 -18.65 3.27 -13.12
CA ARG A 115 -18.83 4.57 -12.48
C ARG A 115 -18.38 5.73 -13.37
N LEU A 116 -17.24 5.56 -14.05
CA LEU A 116 -16.75 6.53 -15.03
C LEU A 116 -17.78 6.79 -16.13
N GLN A 117 -18.36 5.71 -16.69
CA GLN A 117 -19.40 5.82 -17.71
C GLN A 117 -20.67 6.50 -17.18
N ALA A 118 -21.07 6.20 -15.94
CA ALA A 118 -22.22 6.85 -15.32
C ALA A 118 -22.00 8.37 -15.22
N PHE A 119 -20.82 8.82 -14.79
CA PHE A 119 -20.48 10.24 -14.76
C PHE A 119 -20.39 10.85 -16.16
N ALA A 120 -19.77 10.16 -17.12
CA ALA A 120 -19.65 10.66 -18.50
C ALA A 120 -21.01 10.85 -19.23
N ARG A 121 -22.06 10.15 -18.78
CA ARG A 121 -23.44 10.36 -19.30
C ARG A 121 -24.14 11.56 -18.67
N GLN A 122 -23.71 12.01 -17.49
CA GLN A 122 -24.36 13.07 -16.72
C GLN A 122 -23.68 14.43 -16.89
N TYR A 123 -22.36 14.43 -17.13
CA TYR A 123 -21.54 15.62 -17.13
C TYR A 123 -20.94 15.87 -18.53
N ARG A 124 -20.83 17.13 -18.89
CA ARG A 124 -20.35 17.55 -20.20
C ARG A 124 -18.84 17.58 -20.33
N TYR A 125 -18.14 17.87 -19.22
CA TYR A 125 -16.70 18.04 -19.20
C TYR A 125 -16.06 17.03 -18.25
N VAL A 126 -14.85 16.58 -18.63
CA VAL A 126 -14.02 15.71 -17.79
C VAL A 126 -12.58 16.23 -17.80
N LEU A 127 -12.03 16.37 -16.58
CA LEU A 127 -10.60 16.59 -16.37
C LEU A 127 -10.01 15.27 -15.89
N ARG A 128 -9.16 14.64 -16.70
CA ARG A 128 -8.39 13.45 -16.33
C ARG A 128 -6.97 13.85 -15.95
N MET A 129 -6.47 13.35 -14.83
CA MET A 129 -5.15 13.63 -14.32
C MET A 129 -4.48 12.34 -13.83
N ASP A 130 -3.15 12.34 -13.81
CA ASP A 130 -2.30 11.23 -13.36
C ASP A 130 -1.14 11.80 -12.52
N ILE A 131 -0.72 11.10 -11.49
CA ILE A 131 0.40 11.51 -10.64
C ILE A 131 1.69 10.93 -11.19
N VAL A 132 2.57 11.81 -11.66
CA VAL A 132 3.88 11.43 -12.19
C VAL A 132 4.70 10.73 -11.10
N LYS A 133 5.18 9.52 -11.43
CA LYS A 133 6.05 8.75 -10.52
C LYS A 133 5.42 8.54 -9.13
N HIS A 134 4.12 8.28 -9.06
CA HIS A 134 3.36 8.15 -7.82
C HIS A 134 4.08 7.29 -6.77
N PHE A 135 4.28 5.99 -7.03
CA PHE A 135 4.92 5.09 -6.05
C PHE A 135 6.35 5.50 -5.65
N PRO A 136 7.22 5.95 -6.56
CA PRO A 136 8.55 6.45 -6.17
C PRO A 136 8.54 7.75 -5.37
N SER A 137 7.51 8.60 -5.52
CA SER A 137 7.45 9.93 -4.89
C SER A 137 6.81 9.95 -3.51
N LEU A 138 6.13 8.88 -3.09
CA LEU A 138 5.41 8.86 -1.82
C LEU A 138 6.33 9.09 -0.63
N ASP A 139 6.11 10.17 0.10
CA ASP A 139 6.88 10.58 1.28
C ASP A 139 6.51 9.73 2.49
N HIS A 140 7.50 9.12 3.13
CA HIS A 140 7.27 8.24 4.28
C HIS A 140 6.79 9.00 5.52
N ALA A 141 7.26 10.23 5.75
CA ALA A 141 6.85 11.02 6.91
C ALA A 141 5.36 11.40 6.80
N VAL A 142 4.93 11.85 5.62
CA VAL A 142 3.51 12.14 5.35
C VAL A 142 2.66 10.89 5.52
N LEU A 143 3.08 9.77 4.94
CA LEU A 143 2.36 8.50 5.05
C LEU A 143 2.24 8.03 6.50
N THR A 144 3.35 8.06 7.25
CA THR A 144 3.36 7.65 8.67
C THR A 144 2.45 8.55 9.50
N ALA A 145 2.45 9.86 9.24
CA ALA A 145 1.56 10.79 9.92
C ALA A 145 0.07 10.47 9.64
N GLU A 146 -0.30 10.17 8.39
CA GLU A 146 -1.67 9.78 8.05
C GLU A 146 -2.07 8.44 8.69
N ILE A 147 -1.16 7.46 8.73
CA ILE A 147 -1.41 6.19 9.41
C ILE A 147 -1.59 6.41 10.91
N ALA A 148 -0.74 7.22 11.55
CA ALA A 148 -0.77 7.48 12.98
C ALA A 148 -2.02 8.24 13.46
N ARG A 149 -2.74 8.91 12.56
CA ARG A 149 -4.07 9.49 12.88
C ARG A 149 -5.11 8.44 13.24
N VAL A 150 -4.93 7.22 12.75
CA VAL A 150 -5.89 6.11 12.88
C VAL A 150 -5.35 4.98 13.75
N VAL A 151 -4.12 4.57 13.50
CA VAL A 151 -3.41 3.53 14.26
C VAL A 151 -2.72 4.20 15.44
N ARG A 152 -3.18 3.88 16.68
CA ARG A 152 -2.65 4.48 17.91
C ARG A 152 -1.73 3.56 18.71
N ASP A 153 -1.70 2.28 18.35
CA ASP A 153 -0.84 1.29 19.00
C ASP A 153 0.62 1.51 18.57
N PRO A 154 1.55 1.84 19.50
CA PRO A 154 2.92 2.16 19.15
C PRO A 154 3.69 0.97 18.56
N ASP A 155 3.29 -0.24 18.92
CA ASP A 155 3.96 -1.45 18.43
C ASP A 155 3.52 -1.80 17.00
N LEU A 156 2.27 -1.49 16.63
CA LEU A 156 1.84 -1.53 15.23
C LEU A 156 2.56 -0.46 14.41
N LEU A 157 2.73 0.76 14.93
CA LEU A 157 3.48 1.82 14.25
C LEU A 157 4.94 1.42 14.07
N TRP A 158 5.58 0.85 15.08
CA TRP A 158 6.93 0.28 14.95
C TRP A 158 7.05 -0.69 13.78
N LEU A 159 6.12 -1.66 13.65
CA LEU A 159 6.16 -2.61 12.54
C LEU A 159 5.99 -1.93 11.17
N ILE A 160 5.08 -0.96 11.10
CA ILE A 160 4.87 -0.18 9.88
C ILE A 160 6.14 0.55 9.47
N GLU A 161 6.83 1.16 10.43
CA GLU A 161 8.12 1.83 10.21
C GLU A 161 9.20 0.86 9.74
N GLN A 162 9.29 -0.37 10.32
CA GLN A 162 10.22 -1.40 9.86
C GLN A 162 9.99 -1.77 8.39
N ILE A 163 8.71 -1.95 8.00
CA ILE A 163 8.36 -2.29 6.62
C ILE A 163 8.66 -1.10 5.68
N LEU A 164 8.35 0.13 6.07
CA LEU A 164 8.69 1.33 5.29
C LEU A 164 10.18 1.51 5.13
N ALA A 165 10.95 1.38 6.23
CA ALA A 165 12.39 1.51 6.23
C ALA A 165 13.08 0.50 5.29
N SER A 166 12.55 -0.73 5.20
CA SER A 166 13.06 -1.74 4.27
C SER A 166 12.93 -1.34 2.80
N GLY A 167 11.98 -0.47 2.48
CA GLY A 167 11.71 0.04 1.12
C GLY A 167 12.52 1.28 0.74
N VAL A 168 13.21 1.92 1.68
CA VAL A 168 14.02 3.12 1.43
C VAL A 168 15.08 2.82 0.37
N ASN A 169 15.25 3.72 -0.58
CA ASN A 169 16.19 3.60 -1.72
C ASN A 169 15.91 2.49 -2.75
N VAL A 170 14.93 1.63 -2.56
CA VAL A 170 14.57 0.60 -3.57
C VAL A 170 14.18 1.23 -4.90
N LEU A 171 13.56 2.41 -4.87
CA LEU A 171 13.12 3.17 -6.04
C LEU A 171 13.90 4.47 -6.27
N LYS A 172 15.10 4.62 -5.68
CA LYS A 172 15.88 5.86 -5.78
C LYS A 172 16.17 6.29 -7.23
N ASP A 173 16.39 5.32 -8.13
CA ASP A 173 16.70 5.57 -9.54
C ASP A 173 15.44 5.85 -10.39
N GLU A 174 14.26 5.70 -9.80
CA GLU A 174 12.96 5.90 -10.48
C GLU A 174 12.39 7.31 -10.26
N TYR A 175 12.99 8.12 -9.39
CA TYR A 175 12.49 9.44 -9.02
C TYR A 175 13.60 10.49 -9.00
N ALA A 176 13.38 11.59 -9.74
CA ALA A 176 14.19 12.79 -9.59
C ALA A 176 13.63 13.65 -8.45
N MET A 177 14.52 14.15 -7.56
CA MET A 177 14.09 15.00 -6.45
C MET A 177 13.44 16.27 -6.95
N VAL A 178 12.28 16.58 -6.39
CA VAL A 178 11.59 17.87 -6.55
C VAL A 178 11.61 18.58 -5.21
N TYR A 179 12.07 19.83 -5.21
CA TYR A 179 12.06 20.68 -4.02
C TYR A 179 10.76 21.47 -3.96
N PHE A 180 10.16 21.53 -2.79
CA PHE A 180 8.95 22.30 -2.53
C PHE A 180 9.29 23.60 -1.76
N PRO A 181 8.40 24.61 -1.78
CA PRO A 181 8.57 25.78 -0.92
C PRO A 181 8.74 25.39 0.54
N GLY A 182 9.85 25.80 1.17
CA GLY A 182 10.19 25.45 2.55
C GLY A 182 11.12 24.25 2.71
N ASP A 183 11.43 23.52 1.64
CA ASP A 183 12.44 22.48 1.66
C ASP A 183 13.86 23.11 1.80
N ASP A 184 14.69 22.44 2.62
CA ASP A 184 16.11 22.72 2.73
C ASP A 184 16.95 21.73 1.88
N LEU A 185 18.28 21.89 1.92
CA LEU A 185 19.20 21.01 1.19
C LEU A 185 19.12 19.53 1.67
N PHE A 186 18.68 19.28 2.90
CA PHE A 186 18.55 17.94 3.45
C PHE A 186 17.31 17.20 2.96
N ALA A 187 16.35 17.92 2.35
CA ALA A 187 15.16 17.33 1.75
C ALA A 187 15.48 16.24 0.69
N ILE A 188 16.68 16.28 0.10
CA ILE A 188 17.16 15.24 -0.82
C ILE A 188 17.26 13.86 -0.14
N ASN A 189 17.50 13.83 1.16
CA ASN A 189 17.60 12.59 1.95
C ASN A 189 16.24 12.11 2.51
N ARG A 190 15.15 12.81 2.19
CA ARG A 190 13.81 12.46 2.66
C ARG A 190 13.47 11.03 2.26
N PRO A 191 13.16 10.12 3.23
CA PRO A 191 12.73 8.77 2.93
C PRO A 191 11.44 8.78 2.12
N ARG A 192 11.44 8.09 0.97
CA ARG A 192 10.30 8.04 0.06
C ARG A 192 10.27 6.76 -0.76
N GLY A 193 9.15 6.53 -1.39
CA GLY A 193 8.92 5.44 -2.32
C GLY A 193 8.35 4.19 -1.68
N LEU A 194 7.35 3.63 -2.34
CA LEU A 194 6.74 2.36 -1.97
C LEU A 194 7.06 1.31 -3.04
N PRO A 195 7.79 0.24 -2.70
CA PRO A 195 8.18 -0.80 -3.65
C PRO A 195 6.96 -1.46 -4.29
N ILE A 196 6.86 -1.39 -5.62
CA ILE A 196 5.74 -1.98 -6.38
C ILE A 196 5.83 -3.51 -6.32
N GLY A 197 4.69 -4.16 -6.06
CA GLY A 197 4.58 -5.62 -5.98
C GLY A 197 4.25 -6.16 -4.59
N ASN A 198 4.00 -5.26 -3.62
CA ASN A 198 3.64 -5.61 -2.26
C ASN A 198 2.23 -5.11 -1.90
N LEU A 199 1.52 -5.89 -1.06
CA LEU A 199 0.17 -5.55 -0.60
C LEU A 199 0.17 -4.23 0.18
N THR A 200 1.13 -4.06 1.09
CA THR A 200 1.27 -2.84 1.88
C THR A 200 1.47 -1.60 1.02
N SER A 201 2.28 -1.67 -0.03
CA SER A 201 2.49 -0.54 -0.94
C SER A 201 1.20 -0.11 -1.64
N GLN A 202 0.40 -1.08 -2.08
CA GLN A 202 -0.90 -0.82 -2.71
C GLN A 202 -1.91 -0.21 -1.75
N PHE A 203 -1.99 -0.76 -0.54
CA PHE A 203 -2.88 -0.26 0.49
C PHE A 203 -2.46 1.13 0.99
N TRP A 204 -1.18 1.34 1.26
CA TRP A 204 -0.66 2.62 1.74
C TRP A 204 -0.75 3.74 0.69
N SER A 205 -0.71 3.40 -0.59
CA SER A 205 -1.04 4.35 -1.66
C SER A 205 -2.45 4.94 -1.48
N ASN A 206 -3.44 4.11 -1.15
CA ASN A 206 -4.79 4.59 -0.87
C ASN A 206 -4.86 5.43 0.41
N VAL A 207 -4.13 5.04 1.46
CA VAL A 207 -4.05 5.83 2.71
C VAL A 207 -3.46 7.21 2.43
N TYR A 208 -2.37 7.27 1.66
CA TYR A 208 -1.68 8.51 1.30
C TYR A 208 -2.59 9.46 0.50
N MET A 209 -3.36 8.91 -0.43
CA MET A 209 -4.25 9.70 -1.30
C MET A 209 -5.58 10.08 -0.66
N ASN A 210 -5.95 9.49 0.46
CA ASN A 210 -7.24 9.74 1.10
C ASN A 210 -7.49 11.20 1.50
N PRO A 211 -6.53 11.96 2.08
CA PRO A 211 -6.70 13.38 2.32
C PRO A 211 -6.98 14.18 1.05
N PHE A 212 -6.30 13.88 -0.05
CA PHE A 212 -6.53 14.49 -1.35
C PHE A 212 -7.93 14.17 -1.89
N ASP A 213 -8.38 12.92 -1.77
CA ASP A 213 -9.73 12.52 -2.18
C ASP A 213 -10.81 13.35 -1.46
N TRP A 214 -10.64 13.53 -0.14
CA TRP A 214 -11.58 14.34 0.65
C TRP A 214 -11.48 15.83 0.36
N PHE A 215 -10.28 16.36 0.08
CA PHE A 215 -10.09 17.74 -0.38
C PHE A 215 -10.88 17.99 -1.67
N VAL A 216 -10.76 17.10 -2.66
CA VAL A 216 -11.51 17.23 -3.93
C VAL A 216 -13.02 17.20 -3.70
N LYS A 217 -13.49 16.28 -2.83
CA LYS A 217 -14.92 16.13 -2.55
C LYS A 217 -15.51 17.29 -1.73
N ARG A 218 -14.77 17.82 -0.75
CA ARG A 218 -15.29 18.77 0.26
C ARG A 218 -14.88 20.21 -0.03
N GLU A 219 -13.59 20.45 -0.28
CA GLU A 219 -13.06 21.81 -0.46
C GLU A 219 -13.30 22.30 -1.88
N LEU A 220 -13.02 21.46 -2.89
CA LEU A 220 -13.31 21.79 -4.28
C LEU A 220 -14.78 21.56 -4.67
N GLY A 221 -15.58 20.92 -3.81
CA GLY A 221 -16.99 20.65 -4.04
C GLY A 221 -17.27 19.72 -5.24
N CYS A 222 -16.27 19.00 -5.76
CA CYS A 222 -16.43 18.11 -6.90
C CYS A 222 -17.03 16.76 -6.48
N SER A 223 -18.36 16.67 -6.54
CA SER A 223 -19.08 15.43 -6.18
C SER A 223 -18.84 14.31 -7.17
N ALA A 224 -18.69 14.61 -8.47
CA ALA A 224 -18.42 13.66 -9.53
C ALA A 224 -16.90 13.50 -9.75
N TYR A 225 -16.25 12.90 -8.78
CA TYR A 225 -14.82 12.59 -8.75
C TYR A 225 -14.63 11.10 -8.50
N LEU A 226 -13.73 10.48 -9.23
CA LEU A 226 -13.31 9.09 -8.99
C LEU A 226 -11.79 8.96 -9.14
N ARG A 227 -11.21 7.98 -8.40
CA ARG A 227 -9.79 7.66 -8.45
C ARG A 227 -9.53 6.16 -8.62
N TYR A 228 -8.51 5.84 -9.40
CA TYR A 228 -7.97 4.49 -9.55
C TYR A 228 -6.44 4.54 -9.40
N VAL A 229 -5.91 4.27 -8.20
CA VAL A 229 -4.52 4.47 -7.77
C VAL A 229 -4.11 5.93 -7.90
N ASP A 230 -3.32 6.26 -8.92
CA ASP A 230 -2.77 7.55 -9.32
C ASP A 230 -3.55 8.25 -10.45
N ASP A 231 -4.35 7.49 -11.19
CA ASP A 231 -5.30 8.03 -12.18
C ASP A 231 -6.56 8.55 -11.48
N PHE A 232 -6.99 9.76 -11.81
CA PHE A 232 -8.26 10.30 -11.33
C PHE A 232 -8.97 11.21 -12.34
N ALA A 233 -10.27 11.28 -12.21
CA ALA A 233 -11.13 12.04 -13.10
C ALA A 233 -12.15 12.88 -12.31
N LEU A 234 -12.28 14.15 -12.71
CA LEU A 234 -13.25 15.11 -12.19
C LEU A 234 -14.20 15.48 -13.33
N PHE A 235 -15.50 15.53 -13.03
CA PHE A 235 -16.55 15.84 -13.99
C PHE A 235 -17.33 17.08 -13.56
N SER A 236 -17.71 17.91 -14.54
CA SER A 236 -18.56 19.10 -14.37
C SER A 236 -19.46 19.36 -15.59
#